data_24fe6d181700e97674ec528c774e0303
#
_entry.id   24fe6d181700e97674ec528c774e0303
#
_cell.length_a   1.000
_cell.length_b   1.000
_cell.length_c   1.000
_cell.angle_alpha   90.00
_cell.angle_beta   90.00
_cell.angle_gamma   90.00
#
_symmetry.space_group_name_H-M   'P 1'
#
loop_
_entity.id
_entity.type
_entity.pdbx_description
1 polymer ?
#
loop_
_entity_poly.entity_id
_entity_poly.type
_entity_poly.pdbx_seq_one_letter_code
_entity_poly.pdbx_strand_id
1 'polypeptide(L)'
;MIKKRPKFFATITAASAFAFASAFTLCASQKAANEIKISPQNVRAASGKPYKKAVKTDSGTVQAWILSGNFDESVEAVLEKMPEGFRGLKIEIETAPVGNADASKEDVYRAVSSQIDPSTGKETNKIKSSFVRGKIPGEPFKSKKVELESCYPAKPGLPVKIRIERKASDHSDTFEYPTAITAIKITPVADLPEPMPVETAEGYNSWPMMQALGNKLVCAYSVGKAHNIAEGKRESYARVSEDGGKTWSKPHVVSADPKYGEVPIGKGLDENGEMLLWIRFQGKNRIHKLYRTSDGVNFTHISTPKLDPMPMQITDVFHVPNVGLMALWFTGNYGKNARNAWGTLTSSDNGKTWVQKTVESGLDNIGWTTEPSAAYIGDGRIIVIARIEHANESTQRAQFQIESRDYGKTWTKKRTNITDVFISTPSLIYDKDTGLISNYYYQRGRGLLKRRIAEADKIFGNPLAWPDPEIIAFASAIGYDAGNVNATEIGDVHYLAYYSGDSKNTSVVVSAAKAPVKKSE
;
A
#
# COMPACT_ATOMS: atom_id res chain seq x y z
N MET A 1 40.34 0.31 -60.91
CA MET A 1 40.54 1.37 -59.90
C MET A 1 39.53 1.20 -58.76
N ILE A 2 39.98 0.63 -57.67
CA ILE A 2 39.14 0.31 -56.54
C ILE A 2 39.42 1.39 -55.47
N LYS A 3 38.42 2.25 -55.18
CA LYS A 3 38.50 3.25 -54.12
C LYS A 3 38.15 2.61 -52.76
N LYS A 4 39.15 2.53 -51.87
CA LYS A 4 39.00 2.16 -50.46
C LYS A 4 38.23 3.25 -49.71
N ARG A 5 37.23 2.85 -48.92
CA ARG A 5 36.57 3.70 -47.91
C ARG A 5 37.36 3.63 -46.58
N PRO A 6 37.53 4.71 -45.84
CA PRO A 6 38.18 4.70 -44.54
C PRO A 6 37.24 4.15 -43.46
N LYS A 7 37.77 3.29 -42.58
CA LYS A 7 37.16 2.84 -41.34
C LYS A 7 37.28 3.95 -40.30
N PHE A 8 36.14 4.49 -39.86
CA PHE A 8 36.12 5.30 -38.64
C PHE A 8 36.06 4.36 -37.44
N PHE A 9 37.10 4.33 -36.62
CA PHE A 9 37.09 3.80 -35.28
C PHE A 9 36.51 4.91 -34.36
N ALA A 10 35.33 4.69 -33.79
CA ALA A 10 34.84 5.51 -32.71
C ALA A 10 35.41 4.99 -31.40
N THR A 11 36.30 5.74 -30.81
CA THR A 11 36.80 5.55 -29.45
C THR A 11 35.71 5.96 -28.49
N ILE A 12 35.04 5.00 -27.87
CA ILE A 12 34.10 5.27 -26.77
C ILE A 12 34.95 5.49 -25.53
N THR A 13 35.08 6.74 -25.11
CA THR A 13 35.72 7.11 -23.84
C THR A 13 34.82 6.65 -22.69
N ALA A 14 35.39 5.82 -21.83
CA ALA A 14 34.82 5.32 -20.59
C ALA A 14 34.75 6.43 -19.51
N ALA A 15 33.86 7.40 -19.70
CA ALA A 15 33.65 8.50 -18.74
C ALA A 15 32.24 8.57 -18.12
N SER A 16 31.34 7.65 -18.50
CA SER A 16 29.95 7.67 -18.00
C SER A 16 29.63 6.59 -16.96
N ALA A 17 30.59 5.75 -16.57
CA ALA A 17 30.35 4.67 -15.61
C ALA A 17 30.57 5.05 -14.12
N PHE A 18 31.07 6.25 -13.82
CA PHE A 18 31.42 6.63 -12.44
C PHE A 18 30.39 7.50 -11.71
N ALA A 19 29.34 7.98 -12.38
CA ALA A 19 28.32 8.84 -11.73
C ALA A 19 27.14 8.04 -11.11
N PHE A 20 27.02 6.76 -11.38
CA PHE A 20 25.92 5.93 -10.85
C PHE A 20 26.23 5.23 -9.51
N ALA A 21 27.49 5.18 -9.11
CA ALA A 21 27.89 4.41 -7.91
C ALA A 21 27.72 5.17 -6.58
N SER A 22 27.50 6.48 -6.58
CA SER A 22 27.47 7.26 -5.33
C SER A 22 26.09 7.52 -4.74
N ALA A 23 25.00 7.16 -5.43
CA ALA A 23 23.63 7.34 -4.91
C ALA A 23 23.06 6.08 -4.26
N PHE A 24 23.70 4.93 -4.39
CA PHE A 24 23.18 3.63 -3.95
C PHE A 24 23.86 3.04 -2.71
N THR A 25 24.76 3.75 -2.07
CA THR A 25 25.38 3.28 -0.81
C THR A 25 24.47 3.42 0.40
N LEU A 26 23.22 3.89 0.23
CA LEU A 26 22.26 4.10 1.33
C LEU A 26 21.22 2.99 1.50
N CYS A 27 21.24 1.96 0.66
CA CYS A 27 20.50 0.72 0.93
C CYS A 27 21.40 -0.36 1.54
N ALA A 28 22.49 0.05 2.17
CA ALA A 28 23.39 -0.84 2.88
C ALA A 28 22.74 -1.25 4.20
N SER A 29 22.42 -2.54 4.28
CA SER A 29 22.14 -3.28 5.51
C SER A 29 21.21 -2.55 6.47
N GLN A 30 19.92 -2.92 6.48
CA GLN A 30 19.17 -2.77 7.71
C GLN A 30 20.04 -3.35 8.84
N LYS A 31 20.66 -2.47 9.61
CA LYS A 31 21.30 -2.86 10.86
C LYS A 31 20.22 -3.62 11.61
N ALA A 32 20.40 -4.91 11.84
CA ALA A 32 19.47 -5.69 12.61
C ALA A 32 19.28 -4.94 13.94
N ALA A 33 18.13 -4.30 14.09
CA ALA A 33 17.83 -3.57 15.30
C ALA A 33 17.69 -4.60 16.40
N ASN A 34 18.42 -4.44 17.49
CA ASN A 34 18.29 -5.32 18.63
C ASN A 34 16.86 -5.20 19.17
N GLU A 35 16.18 -6.31 19.30
CA GLU A 35 14.87 -6.40 19.92
C GLU A 35 14.96 -5.91 21.36
N ILE A 36 14.09 -4.98 21.75
CA ILE A 36 14.00 -4.45 23.11
C ILE A 36 12.83 -5.15 23.80
N LYS A 37 13.15 -6.03 24.73
CA LYS A 37 12.16 -6.72 25.56
C LYS A 37 11.82 -5.88 26.79
N ILE A 38 10.56 -5.46 26.89
CA ILE A 38 10.09 -4.74 28.08
C ILE A 38 9.51 -5.76 29.07
N SER A 39 10.16 -5.88 30.21
CA SER A 39 9.67 -6.73 31.30
C SER A 39 8.32 -6.21 31.81
N PRO A 40 7.36 -7.08 32.16
CA PRO A 40 6.08 -6.68 32.74
C PRO A 40 6.19 -5.81 34.01
N GLN A 41 7.29 -5.88 34.72
CA GLN A 41 7.54 -5.02 35.89
C GLN A 41 7.76 -3.55 35.50
N ASN A 42 8.27 -3.28 34.32
CA ASN A 42 8.50 -1.93 33.79
C ASN A 42 7.27 -1.37 33.05
N VAL A 43 6.16 -2.09 33.10
CA VAL A 43 4.88 -1.68 32.53
C VAL A 43 3.98 -1.22 33.66
N ARG A 44 3.20 -0.17 33.46
CA ARG A 44 2.24 0.34 34.44
C ARG A 44 0.83 0.43 33.86
N ALA A 45 -0.18 0.49 34.73
CA ALA A 45 -1.54 0.78 34.32
C ALA A 45 -1.62 2.21 33.74
N ALA A 46 -2.30 2.38 32.60
CA ALA A 46 -2.50 3.68 31.97
C ALA A 46 -3.97 4.13 32.04
N SER A 47 -4.90 3.20 31.89
CA SER A 47 -6.34 3.46 32.06
C SER A 47 -7.06 2.18 32.46
N GLY A 48 -8.25 2.32 33.01
CA GLY A 48 -9.00 1.19 33.55
C GLY A 48 -8.44 0.69 34.88
N LYS A 49 -8.63 -0.59 35.16
CA LYS A 49 -8.13 -1.27 36.38
C LYS A 49 -7.32 -2.53 36.07
N PRO A 50 -6.32 -2.46 35.16
CA PRO A 50 -5.46 -3.62 34.94
C PRO A 50 -4.67 -3.96 36.19
N TYR A 51 -4.42 -5.24 36.40
CA TYR A 51 -3.67 -5.73 37.55
C TYR A 51 -2.64 -6.78 37.16
N LYS A 52 -1.64 -7.00 38.04
CA LYS A 52 -0.61 -8.02 37.82
C LYS A 52 -1.03 -9.35 38.43
N LYS A 53 -0.76 -10.44 37.69
CA LYS A 53 -0.99 -11.81 38.19
C LYS A 53 0.05 -12.76 37.59
N ALA A 54 0.39 -13.81 38.36
CA ALA A 54 1.17 -14.91 37.83
C ALA A 54 0.30 -15.76 36.87
N VAL A 55 0.77 -15.93 35.64
CA VAL A 55 0.08 -16.68 34.58
C VAL A 55 0.99 -17.79 34.08
N LYS A 56 0.45 -18.99 33.93
CA LYS A 56 1.15 -20.14 33.35
C LYS A 56 1.15 -20.00 31.84
N THR A 57 2.34 -20.08 31.24
CA THR A 57 2.56 -20.10 29.79
C THR A 57 3.27 -21.39 29.39
N ASP A 58 3.46 -21.62 28.10
CA ASP A 58 4.22 -22.78 27.61
C ASP A 58 5.69 -22.78 28.08
N SER A 59 6.23 -21.59 28.37
CA SER A 59 7.61 -21.38 28.83
C SER A 59 7.75 -21.30 30.38
N GLY A 60 6.65 -21.53 31.12
CA GLY A 60 6.65 -21.47 32.58
C GLY A 60 5.67 -20.44 33.15
N THR A 61 5.83 -20.12 34.42
CA THR A 61 4.99 -19.10 35.11
C THR A 61 5.64 -17.73 35.01
N VAL A 62 4.92 -16.76 34.47
CA VAL A 62 5.38 -15.37 34.28
C VAL A 62 4.44 -14.40 34.99
N GLN A 63 4.95 -13.27 35.46
CA GLN A 63 4.13 -12.15 35.91
C GLN A 63 3.57 -11.44 34.65
N ALA A 64 2.26 -11.31 34.57
CA ALA A 64 1.58 -10.73 33.46
C ALA A 64 0.63 -9.61 33.87
N TRP A 65 0.37 -8.67 32.97
CA TRP A 65 -0.69 -7.71 33.11
C TRP A 65 -2.02 -8.28 32.63
N ILE A 66 -3.01 -8.28 33.50
CA ILE A 66 -4.37 -8.69 33.20
C ILE A 66 -5.19 -7.47 32.83
N LEU A 67 -5.75 -7.48 31.66
CA LEU A 67 -6.71 -6.51 31.15
C LEU A 67 -8.09 -7.16 31.28
N SER A 68 -8.81 -6.80 32.32
CA SER A 68 -10.15 -7.33 32.62
C SER A 68 -11.11 -6.18 32.77
N GLY A 69 -12.04 -6.02 31.92
CA GLY A 69 -13.04 -5.00 32.07
C GLY A 69 -13.54 -4.40 30.78
N ASN A 70 -14.57 -3.59 30.95
CA ASN A 70 -15.26 -2.92 29.88
C ASN A 70 -14.40 -1.78 29.34
N PHE A 71 -14.20 -1.72 28.04
CA PHE A 71 -13.67 -0.58 27.30
C PHE A 71 -12.47 0.20 27.89
N ASP A 72 -11.46 0.40 27.06
CA ASP A 72 -10.34 1.30 27.31
C ASP A 72 -9.36 0.92 28.42
N GLU A 73 -9.29 -0.35 28.81
CA GLU A 73 -8.18 -0.79 29.62
C GLU A 73 -6.88 -0.75 28.84
N SER A 74 -5.87 -0.19 29.44
CA SER A 74 -4.57 -0.09 28.81
C SER A 74 -3.43 -0.16 29.82
N VAL A 75 -2.32 -0.66 29.34
CA VAL A 75 -1.03 -0.61 30.01
C VAL A 75 -0.05 0.22 29.21
N GLU A 76 0.91 0.85 29.87
CA GLU A 76 1.92 1.65 29.19
C GLU A 76 3.33 1.27 29.61
N ALA A 77 4.24 1.41 28.66
CA ALA A 77 5.67 1.31 28.84
C ALA A 77 6.35 2.56 28.27
N VAL A 78 7.51 2.89 28.78
CA VAL A 78 8.33 3.98 28.27
C VAL A 78 9.64 3.42 27.76
N LEU A 79 9.95 3.71 26.50
CA LEU A 79 11.28 3.58 25.97
C LEU A 79 12.01 4.89 26.27
N GLU A 80 13.00 4.86 27.13
CA GLU A 80 13.67 6.07 27.64
C GLU A 80 14.32 6.91 26.55
N LYS A 81 14.78 6.25 25.50
CA LYS A 81 15.45 6.91 24.37
C LYS A 81 15.17 6.18 23.07
N MET A 82 14.66 6.88 22.07
CA MET A 82 14.59 6.38 20.71
C MET A 82 16.00 6.22 20.15
N PRO A 83 16.40 5.03 19.65
CA PRO A 83 17.75 4.83 19.14
C PRO A 83 18.07 5.72 17.94
N GLU A 84 19.34 6.10 17.81
CA GLU A 84 19.82 6.85 16.64
C GLU A 84 19.72 6.02 15.36
N GLY A 85 19.30 6.65 14.27
CA GLY A 85 19.11 5.99 12.97
C GLY A 85 17.80 5.22 12.84
N PHE A 86 16.86 5.43 13.78
CA PHE A 86 15.53 4.83 13.73
C PHE A 86 14.44 5.90 13.86
N ARG A 87 13.35 5.72 13.12
CA ARG A 87 12.18 6.62 13.13
C ARG A 87 10.88 5.94 13.50
N GLY A 88 10.85 4.63 13.54
CA GLY A 88 9.63 3.87 13.80
C GLY A 88 9.86 2.76 14.81
N LEU A 89 8.76 2.18 15.26
CA LEU A 89 8.73 1.06 16.18
C LEU A 89 7.77 -0.01 15.66
N LYS A 90 8.25 -1.24 15.56
CA LYS A 90 7.42 -2.43 15.43
C LYS A 90 7.18 -2.96 16.83
N ILE A 91 5.91 -3.15 17.22
CA ILE A 91 5.53 -3.57 18.56
C ILE A 91 4.85 -4.93 18.46
N GLU A 92 5.37 -5.90 19.17
CA GLU A 92 4.79 -7.23 19.34
C GLU A 92 4.40 -7.42 20.81
N ILE A 93 3.22 -7.94 21.08
CA ILE A 93 2.83 -8.40 22.41
C ILE A 93 2.67 -9.92 22.40
N GLU A 94 3.03 -10.54 23.51
CA GLU A 94 2.65 -11.93 23.78
C GLU A 94 1.44 -11.92 24.71
N THR A 95 0.41 -12.67 24.32
CA THR A 95 -0.83 -12.77 25.10
C THR A 95 -1.05 -14.20 25.55
N ALA A 96 -1.68 -14.37 26.69
CA ALA A 96 -2.08 -15.67 27.21
C ALA A 96 -3.52 -15.62 27.75
N PRO A 97 -4.26 -16.73 27.66
CA PRO A 97 -5.60 -16.82 28.24
C PRO A 97 -5.53 -16.84 29.78
N VAL A 98 -6.54 -16.25 30.41
CA VAL A 98 -6.71 -16.33 31.87
C VAL A 98 -8.10 -16.90 32.16
N GLY A 99 -8.16 -18.10 32.73
CA GLY A 99 -9.42 -18.80 32.99
C GLY A 99 -10.02 -19.48 31.74
N ASN A 100 -11.28 -19.83 31.82
CA ASN A 100 -12.01 -20.48 30.71
C ASN A 100 -12.49 -19.42 29.72
N ALA A 101 -11.70 -19.14 28.69
CA ALA A 101 -12.04 -18.16 27.69
C ALA A 101 -13.08 -18.72 26.69
N ASP A 102 -14.14 -17.98 26.45
CA ASP A 102 -15.17 -18.32 25.47
C ASP A 102 -14.61 -18.29 24.04
N ALA A 103 -14.69 -19.41 23.34
CA ALA A 103 -14.19 -19.54 21.98
C ALA A 103 -14.92 -18.61 20.98
N SER A 104 -16.13 -18.18 21.28
CA SER A 104 -16.93 -17.32 20.41
C SER A 104 -16.52 -15.84 20.43
N LYS A 105 -15.71 -15.41 21.41
CA LYS A 105 -15.32 -14.00 21.59
C LYS A 105 -13.99 -13.71 20.91
N GLU A 106 -13.86 -12.50 20.41
CA GLU A 106 -12.61 -12.01 19.81
C GLU A 106 -11.92 -11.01 20.75
N ASP A 107 -10.62 -10.92 20.61
CA ASP A 107 -9.77 -10.04 21.40
C ASP A 107 -8.98 -9.14 20.46
N VAL A 108 -9.09 -7.83 20.59
CA VAL A 108 -8.43 -6.86 19.72
C VAL A 108 -7.56 -5.89 20.50
N TYR A 109 -6.39 -5.61 19.95
CA TYR A 109 -5.38 -4.75 20.55
C TYR A 109 -4.94 -3.66 19.58
N ARG A 110 -4.51 -2.54 20.12
CA ARG A 110 -3.73 -1.55 19.38
C ARG A 110 -2.63 -0.96 20.25
N ALA A 111 -1.59 -0.48 19.59
CA ALA A 111 -0.59 0.37 20.22
C ALA A 111 -0.95 1.85 20.02
N VAL A 112 -0.67 2.64 21.00
CA VAL A 112 -0.65 4.10 20.92
C VAL A 112 0.73 4.53 21.33
N SER A 113 1.48 5.15 20.44
CA SER A 113 2.81 5.68 20.74
C SER A 113 2.81 7.20 20.66
N SER A 114 3.60 7.82 21.51
CA SER A 114 3.83 9.25 21.54
C SER A 114 5.25 9.54 21.98
N GLN A 115 5.79 10.68 21.57
CA GLN A 115 7.05 11.17 22.13
C GLN A 115 6.77 12.08 23.32
N ILE A 116 7.66 12.04 24.30
CA ILE A 116 7.61 12.91 25.45
C ILE A 116 8.62 14.04 25.22
N ASP A 117 8.13 15.26 25.22
CA ASP A 117 9.00 16.44 25.25
C ASP A 117 9.65 16.55 26.64
N PRO A 118 10.97 16.40 26.74
CA PRO A 118 11.66 16.39 28.04
C PRO A 118 11.61 17.74 28.76
N SER A 119 11.38 18.84 28.05
CA SER A 119 11.32 20.18 28.64
C SER A 119 9.96 20.49 29.27
N THR A 120 8.88 19.94 28.70
CA THR A 120 7.50 20.21 29.13
C THR A 120 6.77 19.02 29.71
N GLY A 121 7.30 17.81 29.54
CA GLY A 121 6.64 16.55 29.89
C GLY A 121 5.41 16.23 29.05
N LYS A 122 5.11 17.04 28.03
CA LYS A 122 3.91 16.85 27.19
C LYS A 122 4.13 15.77 26.14
N GLU A 123 3.08 15.03 25.87
CA GLU A 123 3.03 14.08 24.76
C GLU A 123 2.88 14.82 23.43
N THR A 124 3.74 14.49 22.48
CA THR A 124 3.75 14.98 21.10
C THR A 124 3.73 13.80 20.14
N ASN A 125 3.46 14.04 18.86
CA ASN A 125 3.50 13.02 17.80
C ASN A 125 2.71 11.74 18.16
N LYS A 126 1.51 11.89 18.68
CA LYS A 126 0.67 10.76 19.12
C LYS A 126 0.07 10.02 17.93
N ILE A 127 0.44 8.75 17.79
CA ILE A 127 -0.03 7.86 16.73
C ILE A 127 -0.67 6.62 17.34
N LYS A 128 -1.79 6.21 16.75
CA LYS A 128 -2.52 5.00 17.14
C LYS A 128 -2.36 3.93 16.06
N SER A 129 -2.01 2.70 16.43
CA SER A 129 -2.03 1.56 15.51
C SER A 129 -3.45 1.18 15.08
N SER A 130 -3.64 0.43 14.01
CA SER A 130 -4.90 -0.27 13.75
C SER A 130 -5.18 -1.23 14.88
N PHE A 131 -6.44 -1.57 15.09
CA PHE A 131 -6.76 -2.70 15.95
C PHE A 131 -6.35 -3.99 15.24
N VAL A 132 -5.62 -4.82 15.96
CA VAL A 132 -5.17 -6.13 15.49
C VAL A 132 -5.80 -7.18 16.39
N ARG A 133 -6.29 -8.25 15.78
CA ARG A 133 -6.87 -9.36 16.52
C ARG A 133 -5.81 -10.17 17.25
N GLY A 134 -5.99 -10.29 18.54
CA GLY A 134 -5.29 -11.29 19.35
C GLY A 134 -5.89 -12.69 19.24
N LYS A 135 -7.20 -12.79 18.92
CA LYS A 135 -7.92 -14.06 18.81
C LYS A 135 -8.99 -13.98 17.72
N ILE A 136 -9.18 -15.06 16.99
CA ILE A 136 -10.22 -15.21 15.98
C ILE A 136 -11.39 -16.01 16.60
N PRO A 137 -12.64 -15.62 16.42
CA PRO A 137 -13.78 -16.40 16.89
C PRO A 137 -13.75 -17.84 16.36
N GLY A 138 -14.02 -18.80 17.25
CA GLY A 138 -14.01 -20.24 16.91
C GLY A 138 -12.66 -20.93 17.09
N GLU A 139 -11.54 -20.20 17.27
CA GLU A 139 -10.26 -20.80 17.60
C GLU A 139 -10.10 -21.01 19.12
N PRO A 140 -9.43 -22.10 19.55
CA PRO A 140 -9.05 -22.25 20.95
C PRO A 140 -8.17 -21.09 21.38
N PHE A 141 -8.42 -20.57 22.58
CA PHE A 141 -7.56 -19.50 23.14
C PHE A 141 -6.23 -20.09 23.58
N LYS A 142 -5.16 -19.82 22.85
CA LYS A 142 -3.79 -20.24 23.15
C LYS A 142 -2.91 -19.02 23.34
N SER A 143 -1.76 -19.17 23.98
CA SER A 143 -0.73 -18.15 24.00
C SER A 143 -0.37 -17.77 22.56
N LYS A 144 -0.35 -16.48 22.27
CA LYS A 144 -0.20 -15.97 20.91
C LYS A 144 0.66 -14.72 20.90
N LYS A 145 1.46 -14.59 19.86
CA LYS A 145 2.12 -13.35 19.50
C LYS A 145 1.19 -12.50 18.66
N VAL A 146 1.03 -11.26 19.02
CA VAL A 146 0.22 -10.28 18.29
C VAL A 146 1.11 -9.12 17.89
N GLU A 147 1.32 -8.96 16.60
CA GLU A 147 2.07 -7.86 16.07
C GLU A 147 1.19 -6.62 15.98
N LEU A 148 1.58 -5.59 16.72
CA LEU A 148 0.90 -4.30 16.74
C LEU A 148 1.76 -3.30 15.97
N GLU A 149 1.33 -2.91 14.81
CA GLU A 149 2.06 -1.92 14.05
C GLU A 149 1.92 -0.53 14.65
N SER A 150 3.03 0.02 15.06
CA SER A 150 3.14 1.39 15.50
C SER A 150 4.42 1.99 14.95
N CYS A 151 4.37 2.41 13.72
CA CYS A 151 5.47 3.14 13.10
C CYS A 151 5.05 4.59 12.93
N TYR A 152 5.94 5.51 13.23
CA TYR A 152 5.71 6.93 12.99
C TYR A 152 7.03 7.68 12.92
N PRO A 153 7.05 8.84 12.27
CA PRO A 153 8.23 9.69 12.28
C PRO A 153 8.54 10.12 13.72
N ALA A 154 9.52 9.51 14.32
CA ALA A 154 9.97 9.81 15.66
C ALA A 154 11.35 10.49 15.62
N LYS A 155 11.56 11.45 16.50
CA LYS A 155 12.90 12.07 16.65
C LYS A 155 13.80 11.15 17.46
N PRO A 156 15.00 10.81 16.99
CA PRO A 156 15.98 10.08 17.78
C PRO A 156 16.31 10.81 19.08
N GLY A 157 16.73 10.06 20.08
CA GLY A 157 17.17 10.62 21.34
C GLY A 157 16.06 11.00 22.33
N LEU A 158 14.80 11.07 21.91
CA LEU A 158 13.67 11.41 22.79
C LEU A 158 13.01 10.16 23.36
N PRO A 159 12.42 10.26 24.57
CA PRO A 159 11.62 9.17 25.14
C PRO A 159 10.36 8.91 24.32
N VAL A 160 9.97 7.64 24.23
CA VAL A 160 8.74 7.21 23.57
C VAL A 160 7.86 6.48 24.57
N LYS A 161 6.64 6.97 24.75
CA LYS A 161 5.60 6.29 25.51
C LYS A 161 4.83 5.35 24.57
N ILE A 162 4.67 4.12 24.98
CA ILE A 162 3.94 3.08 24.26
C ILE A 162 2.82 2.59 25.16
N ARG A 163 1.57 2.78 24.71
CA ARG A 163 0.39 2.28 25.39
C ARG A 163 -0.21 1.14 24.58
N ILE A 164 -0.47 0.03 25.23
CA ILE A 164 -1.22 -1.08 24.63
C ILE A 164 -2.65 -0.98 25.15
N GLU A 165 -3.56 -0.74 24.23
CA GLU A 165 -5.00 -0.66 24.49
C GLU A 165 -5.67 -1.95 24.01
N ARG A 166 -6.58 -2.47 24.82
CA ARG A 166 -7.51 -3.54 24.46
C ARG A 166 -8.87 -2.92 24.18
N LYS A 167 -9.56 -3.40 23.16
CA LYS A 167 -10.91 -2.97 22.85
C LYS A 167 -11.79 -4.16 22.50
N ALA A 168 -13.03 -4.15 22.97
CA ALA A 168 -14.07 -5.04 22.48
C ALA A 168 -14.36 -4.75 21.00
N SER A 169 -14.54 -5.78 20.19
CA SER A 169 -14.77 -5.65 18.76
C SER A 169 -16.16 -5.18 18.40
N ASP A 170 -17.11 -5.45 19.25
CA ASP A 170 -18.48 -5.03 19.13
C ASP A 170 -18.91 -4.21 20.36
N HIS A 171 -19.91 -3.41 20.22
CA HIS A 171 -20.45 -2.56 21.28
C HIS A 171 -21.23 -3.34 22.37
N SER A 172 -21.00 -4.64 22.51
CA SER A 172 -21.63 -5.44 23.54
C SER A 172 -20.91 -5.28 24.87
N ASP A 173 -21.66 -4.93 25.89
CA ASP A 173 -21.23 -4.45 27.19
C ASP A 173 -20.58 -5.48 28.12
N THR A 174 -20.25 -6.67 27.67
CA THR A 174 -19.77 -7.74 28.54
C THR A 174 -18.56 -8.46 27.98
N PHE A 175 -17.39 -7.94 28.33
CA PHE A 175 -16.15 -8.71 28.23
C PHE A 175 -15.87 -9.39 29.58
N GLU A 176 -16.28 -10.63 29.70
CA GLU A 176 -16.03 -11.43 30.91
C GLU A 176 -14.68 -12.17 30.90
N TYR A 177 -13.80 -11.90 29.90
CA TYR A 177 -12.57 -12.66 29.77
C TYR A 177 -11.35 -11.78 29.95
N PRO A 178 -10.60 -12.01 31.04
CA PRO A 178 -9.31 -11.36 31.20
C PRO A 178 -8.31 -11.93 30.20
N THR A 179 -7.55 -11.04 29.56
CA THR A 179 -6.39 -11.36 28.77
C THR A 179 -5.13 -10.93 29.51
N ALA A 180 -4.14 -11.80 29.50
CA ALA A 180 -2.83 -11.52 30.03
C ALA A 180 -1.89 -11.04 28.93
N ILE A 181 -1.23 -9.90 29.12
CA ILE A 181 -0.05 -9.48 28.35
C ILE A 181 1.17 -9.97 29.11
N THR A 182 1.85 -10.96 28.55
CA THR A 182 2.99 -11.64 29.17
C THR A 182 4.34 -11.04 28.76
N ALA A 183 4.41 -10.41 27.59
CA ALA A 183 5.58 -9.69 27.14
C ALA A 183 5.21 -8.57 26.15
N ILE A 184 6.03 -7.54 26.12
CA ILE A 184 6.02 -6.48 25.10
C ILE A 184 7.41 -6.44 24.47
N LYS A 185 7.48 -6.59 23.16
CA LYS A 185 8.70 -6.52 22.39
C LYS A 185 8.62 -5.34 21.45
N ILE A 186 9.69 -4.59 21.35
CA ILE A 186 9.81 -3.43 20.47
C ILE A 186 11.01 -3.64 19.58
N THR A 187 10.81 -3.54 18.30
CA THR A 187 11.90 -3.55 17.31
C THR A 187 11.93 -2.18 16.66
N PRO A 188 12.99 -1.39 16.86
CA PRO A 188 13.16 -0.12 16.17
C PRO A 188 13.22 -0.34 14.64
N VAL A 189 12.53 0.51 13.89
CA VAL A 189 12.55 0.51 12.43
C VAL A 189 13.51 1.59 11.95
N ALA A 190 14.45 1.21 11.09
CA ALA A 190 15.49 2.08 10.59
C ALA A 190 14.93 3.35 9.93
N ASP A 191 15.73 4.40 9.94
CA ASP A 191 15.45 5.62 9.19
C ASP A 191 15.40 5.29 7.70
N LEU A 192 14.27 5.55 7.08
CA LEU A 192 14.03 5.30 5.67
C LEU A 192 14.19 6.59 4.88
N PRO A 193 14.59 6.51 3.61
CA PRO A 193 14.71 7.68 2.77
C PRO A 193 13.42 8.51 2.73
N GLU A 194 13.56 9.83 2.80
CA GLU A 194 12.43 10.73 2.60
C GLU A 194 11.88 10.56 1.18
N PRO A 195 10.56 10.58 1.00
CA PRO A 195 9.97 10.55 -0.33
C PRO A 195 10.38 11.76 -1.16
N MET A 196 10.68 11.54 -2.42
CA MET A 196 11.03 12.59 -3.39
C MET A 196 9.76 13.31 -3.86
N PRO A 197 9.70 14.64 -3.83
CA PRO A 197 8.52 15.39 -4.25
C PRO A 197 8.36 15.38 -5.78
N VAL A 198 7.15 15.12 -6.24
CA VAL A 198 6.72 15.30 -7.64
C VAL A 198 5.94 16.59 -7.78
N GLU A 199 4.91 16.77 -6.93
CA GLU A 199 4.07 17.96 -6.90
C GLU A 199 3.74 18.32 -5.46
N THR A 200 4.09 19.54 -5.07
CA THR A 200 3.91 20.06 -3.71
C THR A 200 3.19 21.40 -3.67
N ALA A 201 2.68 21.87 -4.81
CA ALA A 201 1.90 23.10 -4.87
C ALA A 201 0.68 23.03 -3.95
N GLU A 202 0.25 24.19 -3.47
CA GLU A 202 -0.95 24.32 -2.65
C GLU A 202 -2.16 23.68 -3.36
N GLY A 203 -2.96 22.94 -2.60
CA GLY A 203 -4.16 22.28 -3.08
C GLY A 203 -4.10 20.75 -2.95
N TYR A 204 -5.09 20.10 -3.55
CA TYR A 204 -5.29 18.66 -3.47
C TYR A 204 -4.70 17.97 -4.72
N ASN A 205 -3.42 17.62 -4.66
CA ASN A 205 -2.67 16.92 -5.71
C ASN A 205 -2.69 15.41 -5.40
N SER A 206 -3.23 14.57 -6.30
CA SER A 206 -3.56 13.19 -5.94
C SER A 206 -3.69 12.25 -7.12
N TRP A 207 -3.91 10.98 -6.80
CA TRP A 207 -4.12 9.88 -7.74
C TRP A 207 -3.00 9.79 -8.80
N PRO A 208 -1.74 9.64 -8.37
CA PRO A 208 -0.65 9.51 -9.32
C PRO A 208 -0.73 8.19 -10.09
N MET A 209 -0.45 8.27 -11.38
CA MET A 209 -0.22 7.15 -12.28
C MET A 209 1.19 7.28 -12.84
N MET A 210 2.08 6.38 -12.44
CA MET A 210 3.49 6.47 -12.80
C MET A 210 3.91 5.32 -13.71
N GLN A 211 4.56 5.64 -14.81
CA GLN A 211 5.04 4.71 -15.81
C GLN A 211 6.48 5.02 -16.20
N ALA A 212 7.29 3.99 -16.31
CA ALA A 212 8.61 4.08 -16.93
C ALA A 212 8.48 4.10 -18.46
N LEU A 213 9.13 5.07 -19.10
CA LEU A 213 9.34 5.15 -20.54
C LEU A 213 10.84 5.10 -20.83
N GLY A 214 11.37 3.92 -21.12
CA GLY A 214 12.80 3.67 -21.12
C GLY A 214 13.40 4.01 -19.76
N ASN A 215 14.35 4.94 -19.72
CA ASN A 215 15.00 5.38 -18.48
C ASN A 215 14.35 6.60 -17.81
N LYS A 216 13.19 7.04 -18.32
CA LYS A 216 12.46 8.18 -17.76
C LYS A 216 11.28 7.70 -16.93
N LEU A 217 10.95 8.46 -15.90
CA LEU A 217 9.70 8.31 -15.15
C LEU A 217 8.70 9.35 -15.64
N VAL A 218 7.49 8.94 -15.96
CA VAL A 218 6.36 9.82 -16.24
C VAL A 218 5.35 9.63 -15.12
N CYS A 219 5.02 10.71 -14.42
CA CYS A 219 4.02 10.71 -13.36
C CYS A 219 2.86 11.63 -13.76
N ALA A 220 1.71 11.03 -14.08
CA ALA A 220 0.47 11.74 -14.31
C ALA A 220 -0.32 11.81 -12.99
N TYR A 221 -0.95 12.95 -12.70
CA TYR A 221 -1.69 13.17 -11.45
C TYR A 221 -2.82 14.17 -11.65
N SER A 222 -3.74 14.22 -10.70
CA SER A 222 -4.85 15.15 -10.70
C SER A 222 -4.62 16.31 -9.75
N VAL A 223 -4.93 17.52 -10.18
CA VAL A 223 -4.82 18.76 -9.41
C VAL A 223 -6.19 19.34 -9.14
N GLY A 224 -6.46 19.71 -7.91
CA GLY A 224 -7.71 20.35 -7.51
C GLY A 224 -7.58 21.09 -6.16
N LYS A 225 -8.67 21.71 -5.70
CA LYS A 225 -8.68 22.44 -4.42
C LYS A 225 -9.05 21.55 -3.22
N ALA A 226 -9.64 20.40 -3.48
CA ALA A 226 -10.11 19.45 -2.46
C ALA A 226 -10.30 18.07 -3.11
N HIS A 227 -10.67 17.06 -2.33
CA HIS A 227 -10.98 15.70 -2.84
C HIS A 227 -12.15 15.67 -3.86
N ASN A 228 -12.93 16.72 -3.96
CA ASN A 228 -14.08 16.81 -4.87
C ASN A 228 -13.64 16.65 -6.33
N ILE A 229 -14.27 15.69 -7.03
CA ILE A 229 -14.04 15.35 -8.44
C ILE A 229 -15.21 15.75 -9.35
N ALA A 230 -16.06 16.67 -8.88
CA ALA A 230 -17.17 17.17 -9.68
C ALA A 230 -16.68 18.03 -10.86
N GLU A 231 -17.60 18.38 -11.72
CA GLU A 231 -17.39 19.22 -12.90
C GLU A 231 -16.57 20.47 -12.60
N GLY A 232 -15.55 20.74 -13.43
CA GLY A 232 -14.67 21.91 -13.31
C GLY A 232 -13.83 22.00 -12.03
N LYS A 233 -13.70 20.93 -11.26
CA LYS A 233 -12.99 20.96 -9.98
C LYS A 233 -11.58 20.37 -10.01
N ARG A 234 -11.23 19.63 -11.04
CA ARG A 234 -9.95 18.95 -11.16
C ARG A 234 -9.49 18.86 -12.60
N GLU A 235 -8.20 18.93 -12.78
CA GLU A 235 -7.49 18.82 -14.05
C GLU A 235 -6.41 17.74 -13.96
N SER A 236 -5.98 17.21 -15.09
CA SER A 236 -4.95 16.18 -15.19
C SER A 236 -3.65 16.75 -15.72
N TYR A 237 -2.56 16.54 -15.01
CA TYR A 237 -1.21 16.97 -15.34
C TYR A 237 -0.25 15.78 -15.38
N ALA A 238 0.91 15.98 -16.00
CA ALA A 238 2.03 15.05 -15.99
C ALA A 238 3.35 15.79 -15.80
N ARG A 239 4.33 15.12 -15.17
CA ARG A 239 5.73 15.54 -15.07
C ARG A 239 6.63 14.39 -15.49
N VAL A 240 7.82 14.73 -15.97
CA VAL A 240 8.84 13.77 -16.41
C VAL A 240 10.09 13.96 -15.56
N SER A 241 10.67 12.85 -15.14
CA SER A 241 11.99 12.79 -14.49
C SER A 241 12.95 11.93 -15.32
N GLU A 242 14.18 12.43 -15.50
CA GLU A 242 15.25 11.73 -16.22
C GLU A 242 16.35 11.22 -15.28
N ASP A 243 16.20 11.45 -13.97
CA ASP A 243 17.23 11.21 -12.94
C ASP A 243 16.73 10.32 -11.79
N GLY A 244 15.72 9.47 -12.09
CA GLY A 244 15.16 8.54 -11.10
C GLY A 244 14.31 9.22 -10.03
N GLY A 245 13.58 10.27 -10.38
CA GLY A 245 12.63 10.97 -9.51
C GLY A 245 13.24 12.04 -8.62
N LYS A 246 14.52 12.34 -8.75
CA LYS A 246 15.18 13.39 -7.94
C LYS A 246 14.74 14.80 -8.36
N THR A 247 14.61 15.01 -9.67
CA THR A 247 14.09 16.24 -10.24
C THR A 247 13.00 15.96 -11.27
N TRP A 248 12.08 16.89 -11.45
CA TRP A 248 10.93 16.78 -12.33
C TRP A 248 10.79 17.99 -13.24
N SER A 249 10.31 17.77 -14.45
CA SER A 249 9.96 18.85 -15.39
C SER A 249 8.90 19.78 -14.79
N LYS A 250 8.66 20.91 -15.44
CA LYS A 250 7.42 21.68 -15.21
C LYS A 250 6.20 20.81 -15.49
N PRO A 251 5.04 21.07 -14.84
CA PRO A 251 3.83 20.31 -15.13
C PRO A 251 3.34 20.57 -16.57
N HIS A 252 2.99 19.49 -17.26
CA HIS A 252 2.38 19.51 -18.58
C HIS A 252 0.90 19.17 -18.43
N VAL A 253 0.03 19.93 -19.05
CA VAL A 253 -1.42 19.63 -19.05
C VAL A 253 -1.68 18.41 -19.93
N VAL A 254 -2.25 17.36 -19.36
CA VAL A 254 -2.75 16.21 -20.12
C VAL A 254 -4.16 16.49 -20.62
N SER A 255 -5.01 16.99 -19.72
CA SER A 255 -6.38 17.42 -20.03
C SER A 255 -6.89 18.39 -18.97
N ALA A 256 -7.72 19.36 -19.41
CA ALA A 256 -8.32 20.39 -18.55
C ALA A 256 -9.69 20.80 -19.12
N ASP A 257 -10.61 19.85 -19.28
CA ASP A 257 -11.96 20.10 -19.77
C ASP A 257 -12.85 20.65 -18.65
N PRO A 258 -13.32 21.92 -18.72
CA PRO A 258 -14.08 22.54 -17.65
C PRO A 258 -15.44 21.89 -17.40
N LYS A 259 -15.92 21.03 -18.28
CA LYS A 259 -17.17 20.26 -18.11
C LYS A 259 -17.00 19.05 -17.23
N TYR A 260 -15.77 18.73 -16.81
CA TYR A 260 -15.47 17.53 -16.03
C TYR A 260 -14.53 17.82 -14.87
N GLY A 261 -14.59 16.97 -13.87
CA GLY A 261 -13.49 16.79 -12.93
C GLY A 261 -12.70 15.57 -13.39
N GLU A 262 -11.40 15.72 -13.58
CA GLU A 262 -10.56 14.71 -14.21
C GLU A 262 -9.65 14.01 -13.23
N VAL A 263 -9.54 12.69 -13.36
CA VAL A 263 -8.69 11.85 -12.50
C VAL A 263 -7.99 10.79 -13.33
N PRO A 264 -6.66 10.77 -13.40
CA PRO A 264 -5.90 9.62 -13.86
C PRO A 264 -6.24 8.39 -13.01
N ILE A 265 -6.50 7.24 -13.66
CA ILE A 265 -7.04 6.05 -12.97
C ILE A 265 -6.35 4.75 -13.32
N GLY A 266 -5.57 4.70 -14.40
CA GLY A 266 -4.84 3.53 -14.84
C GLY A 266 -3.79 3.90 -15.87
N LYS A 267 -2.71 3.15 -15.91
CA LYS A 267 -1.58 3.34 -16.83
C LYS A 267 -1.09 1.99 -17.36
N GLY A 268 -0.23 2.00 -18.31
CA GLY A 268 0.46 0.83 -18.83
C GLY A 268 1.28 1.18 -20.06
N LEU A 269 1.85 0.18 -20.67
CA LEU A 269 2.52 0.31 -21.95
C LEU A 269 1.69 -0.35 -23.06
N ASP A 270 1.69 0.25 -24.21
CA ASP A 270 1.16 -0.37 -25.42
C ASP A 270 2.20 -1.30 -26.06
N GLU A 271 1.85 -1.93 -27.19
CA GLU A 271 2.73 -2.87 -27.90
C GLU A 271 4.01 -2.22 -28.46
N ASN A 272 4.04 -0.89 -28.59
CA ASN A 272 5.19 -0.11 -29.05
C ASN A 272 6.03 0.43 -27.90
N GLY A 273 5.65 0.17 -26.63
CA GLY A 273 6.31 0.70 -25.45
C GLY A 273 5.93 2.15 -25.15
N GLU A 274 4.88 2.70 -25.75
CA GLU A 274 4.35 4.02 -25.45
C GLU A 274 3.42 3.94 -24.23
N MET A 275 3.42 4.97 -23.39
CA MET A 275 2.55 5.00 -22.21
C MET A 275 1.10 5.21 -22.60
N LEU A 276 0.25 4.34 -22.10
CA LEU A 276 -1.20 4.48 -22.08
C LEU A 276 -1.64 5.06 -20.73
N LEU A 277 -2.59 5.98 -20.75
CA LEU A 277 -3.15 6.64 -19.58
C LEU A 277 -4.67 6.74 -19.66
N TRP A 278 -5.37 6.02 -18.79
CA TRP A 278 -6.80 6.19 -18.59
C TRP A 278 -7.09 7.40 -17.69
N ILE A 279 -7.96 8.27 -18.16
CA ILE A 279 -8.50 9.38 -17.37
C ILE A 279 -10.02 9.23 -17.24
N ARG A 280 -10.50 9.27 -16.00
CA ARG A 280 -11.93 9.39 -15.69
C ARG A 280 -12.34 10.85 -15.75
N PHE A 281 -13.37 11.13 -16.51
CA PHE A 281 -14.04 12.41 -16.66
C PHE A 281 -15.37 12.34 -15.89
N GLN A 282 -15.42 13.00 -14.75
CA GLN A 282 -16.59 13.06 -13.89
C GLN A 282 -17.36 14.36 -14.13
N GLY A 283 -18.54 14.27 -14.73
CA GLY A 283 -19.48 15.37 -15.00
C GLY A 283 -20.91 14.85 -14.91
N LYS A 284 -21.84 15.50 -15.62
CA LYS A 284 -23.23 15.06 -15.73
C LYS A 284 -23.31 13.60 -16.17
N ASN A 285 -22.51 13.22 -17.15
CA ASN A 285 -22.29 11.85 -17.57
C ASN A 285 -20.81 11.52 -17.36
N ARG A 286 -20.53 10.41 -16.69
CA ARG A 286 -19.15 9.91 -16.57
C ARG A 286 -18.72 9.31 -17.90
N ILE A 287 -17.49 9.61 -18.32
CA ILE A 287 -16.84 8.97 -19.46
C ILE A 287 -15.38 8.63 -19.09
N HIS A 288 -14.79 7.73 -19.86
CA HIS A 288 -13.37 7.39 -19.74
C HIS A 288 -12.70 7.62 -21.09
N LYS A 289 -11.56 8.32 -21.05
CA LYS A 289 -10.74 8.55 -22.24
C LYS A 289 -9.37 7.92 -22.04
N LEU A 290 -8.87 7.27 -23.08
CA LEU A 290 -7.52 6.72 -23.13
C LEU A 290 -6.63 7.68 -23.91
N TYR A 291 -5.51 8.03 -23.31
CA TYR A 291 -4.46 8.84 -23.94
C TYR A 291 -3.22 7.99 -24.15
N ARG A 292 -2.37 8.42 -25.09
CA ARG A 292 -1.08 7.82 -25.39
C ARG A 292 0.00 8.89 -25.43
N THR A 293 1.20 8.54 -24.98
CA THR A 293 2.39 9.38 -25.10
C THR A 293 3.66 8.55 -25.26
N SER A 294 4.58 9.00 -26.10
CA SER A 294 5.92 8.42 -26.27
C SER A 294 6.99 9.20 -25.49
N ASP A 295 6.68 10.40 -25.00
CA ASP A 295 7.64 11.31 -24.37
C ASP A 295 7.25 11.73 -22.94
N GLY A 296 6.02 11.46 -22.51
CA GLY A 296 5.47 11.88 -21.21
C GLY A 296 5.05 13.35 -21.16
N VAL A 297 5.15 14.08 -22.28
CA VAL A 297 4.84 15.51 -22.40
C VAL A 297 3.63 15.73 -23.30
N ASN A 298 3.63 15.09 -24.47
CA ASN A 298 2.58 15.23 -25.47
C ASN A 298 1.65 14.02 -25.41
N PHE A 299 0.42 14.24 -24.93
CA PHE A 299 -0.58 13.20 -24.79
C PHE A 299 -1.63 13.30 -25.91
N THR A 300 -1.80 12.24 -26.67
CA THR A 300 -2.79 12.13 -27.73
C THR A 300 -3.97 11.28 -27.27
N HIS A 301 -5.18 11.80 -27.34
CA HIS A 301 -6.41 11.04 -27.11
C HIS A 301 -6.59 9.99 -28.21
N ILE A 302 -6.79 8.72 -27.81
CA ILE A 302 -6.91 7.60 -28.75
C ILE A 302 -8.25 6.86 -28.69
N SER A 303 -8.93 6.86 -27.55
CA SER A 303 -10.18 6.11 -27.39
C SER A 303 -11.10 6.69 -26.34
N THR A 304 -12.41 6.64 -26.61
CA THR A 304 -13.50 6.87 -25.65
C THR A 304 -14.53 5.74 -25.82
N PRO A 305 -14.32 4.58 -25.22
CA PRO A 305 -15.20 3.44 -25.41
C PRO A 305 -16.57 3.68 -24.79
N LYS A 306 -17.62 3.11 -25.41
CA LYS A 306 -18.94 3.00 -24.81
C LYS A 306 -18.92 1.81 -23.85
N LEU A 307 -19.15 2.07 -22.56
CA LEU A 307 -19.07 1.06 -21.50
C LEU A 307 -20.43 0.91 -20.81
N ASP A 308 -20.84 -0.34 -20.59
CA ASP A 308 -22.06 -0.69 -19.86
C ASP A 308 -21.86 -2.03 -19.08
N PRO A 309 -21.95 -2.02 -17.73
CA PRO A 309 -22.17 -0.85 -16.88
C PRO A 309 -21.01 0.14 -16.91
N MET A 310 -21.31 1.43 -16.73
CA MET A 310 -20.28 2.47 -16.68
C MET A 310 -19.36 2.27 -15.45
N PRO A 311 -18.05 2.05 -15.64
CA PRO A 311 -17.13 1.86 -14.55
C PRO A 311 -16.99 3.09 -13.64
N MET A 312 -16.66 2.86 -12.38
CA MET A 312 -16.09 3.89 -11.49
C MET A 312 -14.67 4.20 -11.92
N GLN A 313 -13.88 3.16 -12.13
CA GLN A 313 -12.51 3.26 -12.62
C GLN A 313 -12.19 2.10 -13.57
N ILE A 314 -11.21 2.35 -14.43
CA ILE A 314 -10.46 1.37 -15.22
C ILE A 314 -9.05 1.39 -14.64
N THR A 315 -8.45 0.23 -14.43
CA THR A 315 -7.14 0.11 -13.79
C THR A 315 -5.99 0.02 -14.79
N ASP A 316 -4.81 -0.32 -14.31
CA ASP A 316 -3.62 -0.42 -15.14
C ASP A 316 -3.81 -1.38 -16.32
N VAL A 317 -3.22 -1.02 -17.46
CA VAL A 317 -3.19 -1.82 -18.68
C VAL A 317 -1.97 -2.72 -18.66
N PHE A 318 -2.16 -3.99 -18.96
CA PHE A 318 -1.09 -4.96 -19.08
C PHE A 318 -1.30 -5.87 -20.31
N HIS A 319 -0.22 -6.44 -20.81
CA HIS A 319 -0.26 -7.32 -21.97
C HIS A 319 -0.54 -8.76 -21.55
N VAL A 320 -1.46 -9.42 -22.24
CA VAL A 320 -1.77 -10.84 -22.11
C VAL A 320 -1.58 -11.51 -23.48
N PRO A 321 -0.65 -12.45 -23.64
CA PRO A 321 -0.40 -13.14 -24.89
C PRO A 321 -1.69 -13.73 -25.49
N ASN A 322 -1.86 -13.62 -26.79
CA ASN A 322 -3.05 -14.05 -27.55
C ASN A 322 -4.36 -13.30 -27.24
N VAL A 323 -4.35 -12.33 -26.34
CA VAL A 323 -5.49 -11.46 -26.03
C VAL A 323 -5.21 -10.01 -26.47
N GLY A 324 -3.97 -9.56 -26.31
CA GLY A 324 -3.54 -8.18 -26.50
C GLY A 324 -3.48 -7.44 -25.17
N LEU A 325 -3.93 -6.19 -25.16
CA LEU A 325 -3.99 -5.37 -23.96
C LEU A 325 -5.21 -5.75 -23.11
N MET A 326 -5.00 -5.82 -21.80
CA MET A 326 -6.06 -6.06 -20.82
C MET A 326 -6.00 -4.99 -19.72
N ALA A 327 -7.16 -4.54 -19.27
CA ALA A 327 -7.34 -3.76 -18.03
C ALA A 327 -8.52 -4.31 -17.26
N LEU A 328 -8.58 -4.02 -15.97
CA LEU A 328 -9.73 -4.36 -15.14
C LEU A 328 -10.58 -3.11 -14.91
N TRP A 329 -11.85 -3.32 -14.62
CA TRP A 329 -12.78 -2.25 -14.29
C TRP A 329 -13.68 -2.65 -13.11
N PHE A 330 -14.20 -1.65 -12.39
CA PHE A 330 -15.20 -1.87 -11.35
C PHE A 330 -16.20 -0.71 -11.30
N THR A 331 -17.44 -1.01 -10.88
CA THR A 331 -18.47 0.01 -10.63
C THR A 331 -18.30 0.61 -9.23
N GLY A 332 -18.90 1.76 -8.98
CA GLY A 332 -18.80 2.48 -7.71
C GLY A 332 -20.16 2.96 -7.22
N ASN A 333 -20.93 2.06 -6.61
CA ASN A 333 -22.16 2.40 -5.93
C ASN A 333 -22.01 2.17 -4.43
N TYR A 334 -22.13 3.25 -3.64
CA TYR A 334 -21.93 3.26 -2.19
C TYR A 334 -23.24 3.21 -1.38
N GLY A 335 -24.38 3.07 -2.04
CA GLY A 335 -25.69 2.98 -1.37
C GLY A 335 -25.86 1.70 -0.55
N LYS A 336 -26.73 1.72 0.46
CA LYS A 336 -26.99 0.54 1.32
C LYS A 336 -27.40 -0.71 0.55
N ASN A 337 -28.11 -0.55 -0.56
CA ASN A 337 -28.55 -1.64 -1.43
C ASN A 337 -27.73 -1.71 -2.72
N ALA A 338 -26.49 -1.25 -2.67
CA ALA A 338 -25.60 -1.25 -3.83
C ALA A 338 -25.43 -2.65 -4.38
N ARG A 339 -25.43 -2.74 -5.70
CA ARG A 339 -25.07 -3.93 -6.44
C ARG A 339 -23.93 -3.54 -7.35
N ASN A 340 -22.74 -3.93 -6.97
CA ASN A 340 -21.53 -3.61 -7.69
C ASN A 340 -21.10 -4.75 -8.64
N ALA A 341 -20.25 -4.40 -9.58
CA ALA A 341 -19.70 -5.33 -10.53
C ALA A 341 -18.23 -5.00 -10.82
N TRP A 342 -17.50 -5.98 -11.27
CA TRP A 342 -16.17 -5.81 -11.85
C TRP A 342 -15.99 -6.74 -13.04
N GLY A 343 -14.98 -6.45 -13.85
CA GLY A 343 -14.68 -7.25 -15.02
C GLY A 343 -13.43 -6.81 -15.76
N THR A 344 -13.33 -7.23 -17.01
CA THR A 344 -12.18 -6.99 -17.88
C THR A 344 -12.55 -6.08 -19.04
N LEU A 345 -11.57 -5.32 -19.49
CA LEU A 345 -11.51 -4.65 -20.80
C LEU A 345 -10.36 -5.28 -21.59
N THR A 346 -10.60 -5.65 -22.83
CA THR A 346 -9.56 -6.19 -23.72
C THR A 346 -9.51 -5.42 -25.03
N SER A 347 -8.31 -5.26 -25.56
CA SER A 347 -8.07 -4.61 -26.85
C SER A 347 -7.06 -5.43 -27.66
N SER A 348 -7.41 -5.78 -28.89
CA SER A 348 -6.53 -6.48 -29.86
C SER A 348 -5.97 -5.54 -30.93
N ASP A 349 -6.24 -4.24 -30.84
CA ASP A 349 -5.84 -3.22 -31.80
C ASP A 349 -5.04 -2.08 -31.17
N ASN A 350 -4.25 -2.45 -30.16
CA ASN A 350 -3.35 -1.57 -29.43
C ASN A 350 -4.07 -0.36 -28.80
N GLY A 351 -5.22 -0.60 -28.16
CA GLY A 351 -5.97 0.39 -27.37
C GLY A 351 -6.94 1.27 -28.16
N LYS A 352 -7.13 1.05 -29.46
CA LYS A 352 -8.07 1.84 -30.27
C LYS A 352 -9.52 1.48 -29.95
N THR A 353 -9.80 0.19 -29.81
CA THR A 353 -11.13 -0.30 -29.41
C THR A 353 -11.03 -1.25 -28.22
N TRP A 354 -12.10 -1.31 -27.43
CA TRP A 354 -12.14 -2.10 -26.19
C TRP A 354 -13.41 -2.90 -26.10
N VAL A 355 -13.27 -4.17 -25.72
CA VAL A 355 -14.37 -5.08 -25.44
C VAL A 355 -14.50 -5.23 -23.92
N GLN A 356 -15.67 -4.87 -23.40
CA GLN A 356 -15.99 -4.99 -21.99
C GLN A 356 -16.66 -6.33 -21.69
N LYS A 357 -16.17 -7.02 -20.64
CA LYS A 357 -16.78 -8.24 -20.11
C LYS A 357 -16.96 -8.10 -18.60
N THR A 358 -18.17 -8.37 -18.10
CA THR A 358 -18.43 -8.49 -16.66
C THR A 358 -17.99 -9.87 -16.19
N VAL A 359 -17.22 -9.91 -15.11
CA VAL A 359 -16.77 -11.14 -14.47
C VAL A 359 -17.68 -11.50 -13.30
N GLU A 360 -17.98 -10.53 -12.44
CA GLU A 360 -18.83 -10.72 -11.26
C GLU A 360 -19.73 -9.51 -11.09
N SER A 361 -20.98 -9.72 -10.70
CA SER A 361 -21.99 -8.67 -10.50
C SER A 361 -22.87 -8.97 -9.30
N GLY A 362 -23.66 -7.98 -8.88
CA GLY A 362 -24.55 -8.11 -7.74
C GLY A 362 -23.82 -8.09 -6.38
N LEU A 363 -22.58 -7.60 -6.37
CA LEU A 363 -21.74 -7.56 -5.18
C LEU A 363 -22.25 -6.53 -4.17
N ASP A 364 -22.33 -6.94 -2.92
CA ASP A 364 -22.52 -6.04 -1.79
C ASP A 364 -21.20 -5.34 -1.40
N ASN A 365 -21.27 -4.49 -0.39
CA ASN A 365 -20.10 -3.72 0.06
C ASN A 365 -18.96 -4.57 0.65
N ILE A 366 -19.24 -5.78 1.13
CA ILE A 366 -18.23 -6.68 1.71
C ILE A 366 -17.53 -7.49 0.63
N GLY A 367 -18.25 -7.91 -0.38
CA GLY A 367 -17.74 -8.66 -1.54
C GLY A 367 -17.20 -7.78 -2.66
N TRP A 368 -17.38 -6.48 -2.56
CA TRP A 368 -17.02 -5.53 -3.61
C TRP A 368 -15.51 -5.41 -3.80
N THR A 369 -15.10 -5.72 -5.01
CA THR A 369 -13.70 -5.66 -5.46
C THR A 369 -13.43 -4.28 -6.04
N THR A 370 -12.53 -3.52 -5.45
CA THR A 370 -12.18 -2.18 -5.93
C THR A 370 -10.68 -2.04 -6.18
N GLU A 371 -10.32 -1.12 -7.04
CA GLU A 371 -8.94 -0.72 -7.33
C GLU A 371 -7.96 -1.90 -7.50
N PRO A 372 -8.31 -2.91 -8.34
CA PRO A 372 -7.45 -4.06 -8.54
C PRO A 372 -6.17 -3.69 -9.30
N SER A 373 -5.05 -4.31 -8.90
CA SER A 373 -3.80 -4.31 -9.64
C SER A 373 -3.48 -5.72 -10.11
N ALA A 374 -3.09 -5.88 -11.37
CA ALA A 374 -2.94 -7.16 -12.03
C ALA A 374 -1.52 -7.38 -12.57
N ALA A 375 -1.09 -8.64 -12.59
CA ALA A 375 0.12 -9.08 -13.25
C ALA A 375 -0.12 -10.38 -14.03
N TYR A 376 0.31 -10.44 -15.28
CA TYR A 376 0.41 -11.67 -16.05
C TYR A 376 1.71 -12.39 -15.65
N ILE A 377 1.61 -13.61 -15.15
CA ILE A 377 2.75 -14.37 -14.60
C ILE A 377 3.16 -15.58 -15.46
N GLY A 378 2.70 -15.63 -16.71
CA GLY A 378 3.02 -16.71 -17.66
C GLY A 378 1.97 -17.82 -17.71
N ASP A 379 2.01 -18.62 -18.75
CA ASP A 379 1.18 -19.83 -18.97
C ASP A 379 -0.34 -19.60 -18.81
N GLY A 380 -0.82 -18.44 -19.27
CA GLY A 380 -2.23 -18.07 -19.15
C GLY A 380 -2.65 -17.64 -17.74
N ARG A 381 -1.69 -17.54 -16.80
CA ARG A 381 -1.95 -17.21 -15.40
C ARG A 381 -1.89 -15.70 -15.16
N ILE A 382 -2.89 -15.19 -14.47
CA ILE A 382 -2.97 -13.81 -14.04
C ILE A 382 -3.23 -13.79 -12.53
N ILE A 383 -2.46 -13.00 -11.79
CA ILE A 383 -2.71 -12.67 -10.38
C ILE A 383 -3.21 -11.24 -10.31
N VAL A 384 -4.24 -11.03 -9.53
CA VAL A 384 -4.79 -9.72 -9.21
C VAL A 384 -4.89 -9.58 -7.70
N ILE A 385 -4.42 -8.47 -7.16
CA ILE A 385 -4.71 -8.06 -5.80
C ILE A 385 -5.69 -6.89 -5.84
N ALA A 386 -6.72 -6.95 -5.00
CA ALA A 386 -7.75 -5.93 -4.97
C ALA A 386 -8.07 -5.48 -3.55
N ARG A 387 -8.41 -4.21 -3.43
CA ARG A 387 -8.86 -3.59 -2.19
C ARG A 387 -10.26 -4.08 -1.82
N ILE A 388 -10.53 -4.18 -0.52
CA ILE A 388 -11.88 -4.32 0.05
C ILE A 388 -12.37 -2.96 0.51
N GLU A 389 -13.54 -2.51 0.06
CA GLU A 389 -14.02 -1.14 0.27
C GLU A 389 -14.57 -0.90 1.68
N HIS A 390 -15.52 -1.67 2.13
CA HIS A 390 -16.26 -1.40 3.37
C HIS A 390 -16.05 -2.48 4.43
N ALA A 391 -14.80 -2.76 4.76
CA ALA A 391 -14.53 -3.57 5.91
C ALA A 391 -14.55 -2.69 7.17
N ASN A 392 -15.70 -2.49 7.78
CA ASN A 392 -15.84 -1.72 9.02
C ASN A 392 -15.15 -2.42 10.20
N GLU A 393 -15.00 -3.73 10.14
CA GLU A 393 -14.38 -4.54 11.18
C GLU A 393 -12.96 -4.97 10.76
N SER A 394 -12.07 -5.00 11.73
CA SER A 394 -10.69 -5.50 11.54
C SER A 394 -10.64 -6.89 10.91
N THR A 395 -11.69 -7.67 11.16
CA THR A 395 -11.88 -9.04 10.68
C THR A 395 -12.08 -9.17 9.18
N GLN A 396 -12.57 -8.13 8.56
CA GLN A 396 -12.92 -8.11 7.14
C GLN A 396 -11.85 -7.40 6.29
N ARG A 397 -10.91 -6.73 6.93
CA ARG A 397 -9.83 -6.00 6.27
C ARG A 397 -8.77 -6.95 5.75
N ALA A 398 -9.00 -7.53 4.59
CA ALA A 398 -8.00 -8.29 3.88
C ALA A 398 -8.10 -7.96 2.40
N GLN A 399 -6.98 -7.85 1.72
CA GLN A 399 -7.01 -7.75 0.26
C GLN A 399 -7.58 -9.04 -0.33
N PHE A 400 -8.24 -8.94 -1.49
CA PHE A 400 -8.59 -10.10 -2.29
C PHE A 400 -7.44 -10.46 -3.21
N GLN A 401 -7.22 -11.76 -3.38
CA GLN A 401 -6.48 -12.32 -4.50
C GLN A 401 -7.46 -12.93 -5.49
N ILE A 402 -7.35 -12.50 -6.74
CA ILE A 402 -8.18 -12.95 -7.85
C ILE A 402 -7.24 -13.58 -8.87
N GLU A 403 -7.59 -14.73 -9.39
CA GLU A 403 -6.73 -15.51 -10.27
C GLU A 403 -7.46 -15.98 -11.51
N SER A 404 -6.75 -15.98 -12.62
CA SER A 404 -7.13 -16.67 -13.85
C SER A 404 -6.04 -17.66 -14.27
N ARG A 405 -6.43 -18.78 -14.87
CA ARG A 405 -5.52 -19.82 -15.41
C ARG A 405 -5.64 -19.96 -16.93
N ASP A 406 -6.44 -19.14 -17.55
CA ASP A 406 -6.88 -19.32 -18.94
C ASP A 406 -6.92 -17.98 -19.70
N TYR A 407 -5.90 -17.13 -19.47
CA TYR A 407 -5.75 -15.83 -20.13
C TYR A 407 -6.89 -14.86 -19.84
N GLY A 408 -7.49 -14.93 -18.64
CA GLY A 408 -8.56 -14.02 -18.22
C GLY A 408 -9.97 -14.44 -18.68
N LYS A 409 -10.17 -15.68 -19.13
CA LYS A 409 -11.51 -16.18 -19.51
C LYS A 409 -12.36 -16.51 -18.29
N THR A 410 -11.77 -17.15 -17.29
CA THR A 410 -12.42 -17.49 -16.01
C THR A 410 -11.59 -16.98 -14.83
N TRP A 411 -12.27 -16.75 -13.69
CA TRP A 411 -11.66 -16.12 -12.53
C TRP A 411 -12.12 -16.76 -11.22
N THR A 412 -11.22 -16.83 -10.26
CA THR A 412 -11.50 -17.20 -8.87
C THR A 412 -11.09 -16.06 -7.95
N LYS A 413 -11.83 -15.87 -6.83
CA LYS A 413 -11.57 -14.80 -5.87
C LYS A 413 -11.56 -15.35 -4.45
N LYS A 414 -10.50 -15.04 -3.68
CA LYS A 414 -10.34 -15.44 -2.28
C LYS A 414 -9.72 -14.30 -1.47
N ARG A 415 -9.96 -14.31 -0.16
CA ARG A 415 -9.28 -13.40 0.77
C ARG A 415 -7.86 -13.84 1.01
N THR A 416 -6.96 -12.86 1.18
CA THR A 416 -5.56 -13.08 1.55
C THR A 416 -5.34 -12.97 3.05
N ASN A 417 -4.12 -13.29 3.51
CA ASN A 417 -3.64 -12.96 4.86
C ASN A 417 -3.10 -11.52 4.96
N ILE A 418 -3.28 -10.67 3.95
CA ILE A 418 -2.85 -9.27 3.97
C ILE A 418 -3.93 -8.45 4.67
N THR A 419 -3.83 -8.33 5.99
CA THR A 419 -4.84 -7.68 6.85
C THR A 419 -4.36 -6.36 7.45
N ASP A 420 -3.09 -6.04 7.30
CA ASP A 420 -2.42 -4.83 7.75
C ASP A 420 -2.57 -3.65 6.78
N VAL A 421 -3.65 -3.67 6.02
CA VAL A 421 -4.04 -2.67 5.04
C VAL A 421 -5.34 -1.99 5.47
N PHE A 422 -5.44 -0.68 5.27
CA PHE A 422 -6.67 0.07 5.52
C PHE A 422 -7.08 0.80 4.26
N ILE A 423 -8.14 0.31 3.59
CA ILE A 423 -8.76 0.94 2.40
C ILE A 423 -7.70 1.56 1.45
N SER A 424 -6.72 0.77 1.03
CA SER A 424 -5.63 1.25 0.18
C SER A 424 -5.50 0.43 -1.09
N THR A 425 -5.24 1.14 -2.18
CA THR A 425 -4.98 0.59 -3.50
C THR A 425 -3.70 -0.23 -3.48
N PRO A 426 -3.72 -1.48 -3.94
CA PRO A 426 -2.51 -2.26 -4.19
C PRO A 426 -1.84 -1.82 -5.50
N SER A 427 -0.56 -2.12 -5.65
CA SER A 427 0.16 -2.05 -6.92
C SER A 427 1.14 -3.21 -7.04
N LEU A 428 1.01 -4.00 -8.10
CA LEU A 428 1.82 -5.18 -8.34
C LEU A 428 2.95 -4.88 -9.32
N ILE A 429 4.13 -5.44 -9.04
CA ILE A 429 5.21 -5.62 -10.01
C ILE A 429 5.57 -7.10 -10.01
N TYR A 430 5.59 -7.71 -11.18
CA TYR A 430 6.05 -9.08 -11.40
C TYR A 430 7.32 -9.09 -12.23
N ASP A 431 8.37 -9.62 -11.67
CA ASP A 431 9.62 -9.85 -12.36
C ASP A 431 9.64 -11.28 -12.94
N LYS A 432 9.58 -11.36 -14.26
CA LYS A 432 9.55 -12.65 -14.99
C LYS A 432 10.86 -13.45 -14.89
N ASP A 433 11.99 -12.77 -14.69
CA ASP A 433 13.31 -13.41 -14.68
C ASP A 433 13.59 -14.09 -13.34
N THR A 434 13.07 -13.54 -12.25
CA THR A 434 13.17 -14.12 -10.90
C THR A 434 11.93 -14.90 -10.48
N GLY A 435 10.79 -14.68 -11.12
CA GLY A 435 9.49 -15.22 -10.70
C GLY A 435 8.93 -14.57 -9.44
N LEU A 436 9.52 -13.46 -9.00
CA LEU A 436 9.07 -12.73 -7.81
C LEU A 436 7.97 -11.74 -8.15
N ILE A 437 7.00 -11.63 -7.25
CA ILE A 437 5.94 -10.63 -7.31
C ILE A 437 5.99 -9.76 -6.06
N SER A 438 5.97 -8.45 -6.27
CA SER A 438 5.91 -7.44 -5.21
C SER A 438 4.53 -6.84 -5.17
N ASN A 439 3.88 -6.85 -4.01
CA ASN A 439 2.64 -6.15 -3.75
C ASN A 439 2.92 -4.93 -2.87
N TYR A 440 2.74 -3.75 -3.42
CA TYR A 440 2.87 -2.47 -2.72
C TYR A 440 1.51 -1.96 -2.30
N TYR A 441 1.43 -1.41 -1.09
CA TYR A 441 0.23 -0.77 -0.58
C TYR A 441 0.58 0.29 0.46
N TYR A 442 -0.22 1.33 0.51
CA TYR A 442 -0.09 2.40 1.47
C TYR A 442 -1.02 2.14 2.65
N GLN A 443 -0.48 2.02 3.85
CA GLN A 443 -1.32 1.87 5.03
C GLN A 443 -1.88 3.24 5.43
N ARG A 444 -3.07 3.54 4.94
CA ARG A 444 -3.78 4.78 5.19
C ARG A 444 -3.98 5.01 6.70
N GLY A 445 -3.87 6.25 7.15
CA GLY A 445 -3.93 6.62 8.57
C GLY A 445 -2.66 6.31 9.37
N ARG A 446 -1.60 5.74 8.73
CA ARG A 446 -0.30 5.44 9.33
C ARG A 446 0.85 6.16 8.66
N GLY A 447 0.67 6.55 7.42
CA GLY A 447 1.74 7.07 6.60
C GLY A 447 2.80 6.03 6.27
N LEU A 448 2.44 4.75 6.14
CA LEU A 448 3.38 3.67 5.83
C LEU A 448 3.18 3.17 4.42
N LEU A 449 4.24 3.22 3.62
CA LEU A 449 4.33 2.49 2.38
C LEU A 449 4.97 1.13 2.64
N LYS A 450 4.26 0.06 2.31
CA LYS A 450 4.66 -1.32 2.57
C LYS A 450 4.83 -2.11 1.29
N ARG A 451 5.65 -3.14 1.36
CA ARG A 451 5.84 -4.13 0.31
C ARG A 451 5.81 -5.54 0.87
N ARG A 452 5.10 -6.45 0.20
CA ARG A 452 5.24 -7.90 0.39
C ARG A 452 5.84 -8.50 -0.86
N ILE A 453 6.79 -9.42 -0.71
CA ILE A 453 7.49 -10.09 -1.80
C ILE A 453 7.23 -11.58 -1.69
N ALA A 454 6.78 -12.20 -2.77
CA ALA A 454 6.55 -13.64 -2.82
C ALA A 454 7.03 -14.23 -4.15
N GLU A 455 7.32 -15.51 -4.18
CA GLU A 455 7.38 -16.25 -5.42
C GLU A 455 5.96 -16.42 -5.96
N ALA A 456 5.71 -15.98 -7.19
CA ALA A 456 4.38 -15.98 -7.77
C ALA A 456 3.77 -17.41 -7.78
N ASP A 457 4.56 -18.43 -8.02
CA ASP A 457 4.14 -19.83 -8.02
C ASP A 457 3.69 -20.33 -6.63
N LYS A 458 4.28 -19.80 -5.55
CA LYS A 458 3.92 -20.19 -4.18
C LYS A 458 2.61 -19.60 -3.70
N ILE A 459 2.27 -18.40 -4.18
CA ILE A 459 1.02 -17.74 -3.78
C ILE A 459 -0.13 -18.00 -4.75
N PHE A 460 0.16 -18.39 -6.00
CA PHE A 460 -0.87 -18.73 -6.97
C PHE A 460 -1.64 -19.98 -6.54
N GLY A 461 -2.96 -19.84 -6.31
CA GLY A 461 -3.79 -20.87 -5.69
C GLY A 461 -3.71 -20.91 -4.16
N ASN A 462 -2.78 -20.16 -3.54
CA ASN A 462 -2.61 -20.11 -2.09
C ASN A 462 -2.56 -18.66 -1.56
N PRO A 463 -3.68 -17.95 -1.54
CA PRO A 463 -3.74 -16.53 -1.16
C PRO A 463 -3.38 -16.24 0.30
N LEU A 464 -3.26 -17.26 1.13
CA LEU A 464 -2.86 -17.12 2.55
C LEU A 464 -1.34 -17.24 2.76
N ALA A 465 -0.57 -17.44 1.70
CA ALA A 465 0.89 -17.62 1.76
C ALA A 465 1.70 -16.34 1.54
N TRP A 466 1.08 -15.16 1.53
CA TRP A 466 1.84 -13.92 1.42
C TRP A 466 2.74 -13.72 2.63
N PRO A 467 4.05 -13.51 2.43
CA PRO A 467 4.99 -13.23 3.51
C PRO A 467 4.68 -11.92 4.25
N ASP A 468 5.30 -11.73 5.41
CA ASP A 468 5.20 -10.49 6.16
C ASP A 468 5.72 -9.28 5.36
N PRO A 469 5.15 -8.08 5.60
CA PRO A 469 5.56 -6.89 4.88
C PRO A 469 6.87 -6.32 5.39
N GLU A 470 7.57 -5.64 4.50
CA GLU A 470 8.60 -4.68 4.85
C GLU A 470 8.08 -3.25 4.66
N ILE A 471 8.62 -2.31 5.44
CA ILE A 471 8.30 -0.90 5.32
C ILE A 471 9.31 -0.27 4.36
N ILE A 472 8.81 0.37 3.32
CA ILE A 472 9.64 1.00 2.27
C ILE A 472 9.88 2.47 2.55
N ALA A 473 8.86 3.17 3.05
CA ALA A 473 8.94 4.60 3.35
C ALA A 473 7.94 5.00 4.43
N PHE A 474 8.26 6.10 5.13
CA PHE A 474 7.30 6.85 5.92
C PHE A 474 6.80 8.03 5.09
N ALA A 475 5.49 8.14 4.92
CA ALA A 475 4.93 9.35 4.36
C ALA A 475 4.84 10.45 5.41
N SER A 476 4.93 11.69 4.95
CA SER A 476 4.93 12.86 5.82
C SER A 476 3.60 13.14 6.52
N ALA A 477 2.51 12.55 6.06
CA ALA A 477 1.18 12.84 6.56
C ALA A 477 0.45 11.62 7.09
N ILE A 478 -0.22 11.82 8.21
CA ILE A 478 -0.99 10.82 8.95
C ILE A 478 -2.48 10.96 8.64
N GLY A 479 -2.83 11.81 7.68
CA GLY A 479 -4.20 12.06 7.27
C GLY A 479 -4.89 10.80 6.74
N TYR A 480 -6.21 10.77 6.87
CA TYR A 480 -7.04 9.71 6.29
C TYR A 480 -6.93 9.69 4.76
N ASP A 481 -6.78 10.87 4.16
CA ASP A 481 -6.82 11.09 2.73
C ASP A 481 -5.41 11.04 2.15
N ALA A 482 -4.93 9.84 1.93
CA ALA A 482 -3.61 9.54 1.39
C ALA A 482 -3.61 8.16 0.74
N GLY A 483 -2.65 7.87 -0.12
CA GLY A 483 -2.47 6.54 -0.69
C GLY A 483 -2.47 6.50 -2.21
N ASN A 484 -3.21 5.57 -2.79
CA ASN A 484 -3.21 5.23 -4.21
C ASN A 484 -1.78 5.03 -4.74
N VAL A 485 -1.07 4.08 -4.14
CA VAL A 485 0.26 3.72 -4.61
C VAL A 485 0.19 3.17 -6.03
N ASN A 486 1.08 3.67 -6.87
CA ASN A 486 1.23 3.20 -8.24
C ASN A 486 2.72 2.98 -8.53
N ALA A 487 3.06 1.75 -8.90
CA ALA A 487 4.44 1.30 -9.03
C ALA A 487 4.85 1.12 -10.50
N THR A 488 6.13 1.34 -10.77
CA THR A 488 6.82 1.02 -12.02
C THR A 488 8.27 0.68 -11.73
N GLU A 489 8.99 0.13 -12.71
CA GLU A 489 10.40 -0.25 -12.54
C GLU A 489 11.30 0.34 -13.62
N ILE A 490 12.53 0.65 -13.26
CA ILE A 490 13.64 0.94 -14.17
C ILE A 490 14.86 0.19 -13.67
N GLY A 491 15.35 -0.77 -14.44
CA GLY A 491 16.48 -1.61 -14.03
C GLY A 491 16.18 -2.39 -12.75
N ASP A 492 17.02 -2.25 -11.74
CA ASP A 492 16.88 -2.92 -10.45
C ASP A 492 16.19 -2.05 -9.38
N VAL A 493 15.43 -1.03 -9.79
CA VAL A 493 14.74 -0.10 -8.89
C VAL A 493 13.24 -0.05 -9.19
N HIS A 494 12.43 -0.28 -8.16
CA HIS A 494 11.00 -0.02 -8.17
C HIS A 494 10.73 1.41 -7.68
N TYR A 495 10.00 2.17 -8.46
CA TYR A 495 9.56 3.52 -8.14
C TYR A 495 8.07 3.52 -7.81
N LEU A 496 7.70 4.18 -6.74
CA LEU A 496 6.40 4.10 -6.10
C LEU A 496 5.84 5.50 -5.92
N ALA A 497 4.91 5.88 -6.78
CA ALA A 497 4.20 7.16 -6.64
C ALA A 497 2.97 6.99 -5.75
N TYR A 498 2.75 7.94 -4.87
CA TYR A 498 1.57 8.01 -4.01
C TYR A 498 1.33 9.47 -3.60
N TYR A 499 0.18 9.75 -3.01
CA TYR A 499 -0.08 11.07 -2.47
C TYR A 499 -0.24 11.02 -0.96
N SER A 500 0.13 12.10 -0.30
CA SER A 500 0.12 12.21 1.15
C SER A 500 -0.20 13.64 1.57
N GLY A 501 -1.05 13.80 2.57
CA GLY A 501 -1.47 15.10 3.05
C GLY A 501 -2.67 15.01 3.96
N ASP A 502 -3.40 16.10 4.05
CA ASP A 502 -4.66 16.19 4.77
C ASP A 502 -5.84 16.38 3.79
N SER A 503 -7.03 16.69 4.30
CA SER A 503 -8.23 16.87 3.49
C SER A 503 -8.20 18.10 2.57
N LYS A 504 -7.24 18.99 2.72
CA LYS A 504 -7.12 20.26 1.98
C LYS A 504 -5.88 20.31 1.10
N ASN A 505 -4.75 19.84 1.64
CA ASN A 505 -3.46 19.91 0.96
C ASN A 505 -2.83 18.53 0.91
N THR A 506 -2.58 18.06 -0.30
CA THR A 506 -1.84 16.83 -0.55
C THR A 506 -0.72 17.07 -1.55
N SER A 507 0.37 16.35 -1.36
CA SER A 507 1.50 16.32 -2.28
C SER A 507 1.57 14.96 -2.97
N VAL A 508 1.98 14.95 -4.22
CA VAL A 508 2.39 13.73 -4.92
C VAL A 508 3.88 13.53 -4.69
N VAL A 509 4.23 12.35 -4.24
CA VAL A 509 5.61 11.97 -3.90
C VAL A 509 5.97 10.62 -4.49
N VAL A 510 7.27 10.35 -4.61
CA VAL A 510 7.83 9.08 -5.08
C VAL A 510 8.82 8.55 -4.06
N SER A 511 8.72 7.27 -3.75
CA SER A 511 9.76 6.52 -3.05
C SER A 511 10.40 5.52 -4.00
N ALA A 512 11.68 5.23 -3.79
CA ALA A 512 12.42 4.23 -4.53
C ALA A 512 12.78 3.06 -3.63
N ALA A 513 12.66 1.85 -4.14
CA ALA A 513 13.06 0.63 -3.45
C ALA A 513 13.86 -0.27 -4.40
N LYS A 514 14.86 -0.96 -3.89
CA LYS A 514 15.56 -1.95 -4.69
C LYS A 514 14.62 -3.08 -5.10
N ALA A 515 14.66 -3.51 -6.35
CA ALA A 515 13.95 -4.69 -6.81
C ALA A 515 14.38 -5.92 -5.99
N PRO A 516 13.46 -6.82 -5.65
CA PRO A 516 13.81 -8.02 -4.91
C PRO A 516 14.69 -8.95 -5.76
N VAL A 517 15.62 -9.61 -5.10
CA VAL A 517 16.43 -10.65 -5.72
C VAL A 517 16.08 -12.00 -5.12
N LYS A 518 16.07 -13.04 -5.95
CA LYS A 518 15.88 -14.40 -5.44
C LYS A 518 17.10 -14.76 -4.58
N LYS A 519 16.84 -15.13 -3.32
CA LYS A 519 17.92 -15.63 -2.47
C LYS A 519 18.40 -16.94 -3.06
N SER A 520 19.70 -17.09 -3.28
CA SER A 520 20.30 -18.40 -3.56
C SER A 520 20.00 -19.30 -2.36
N GLU A 521 19.38 -20.45 -2.63
CA GLU A 521 19.19 -21.50 -1.63
C GLU A 521 20.50 -22.03 -1.10
#